data_758ecd33352b03196502cb40829e3199
#
_entry.id   758ecd33352b03196502cb40829e3199
#
_cell.length_a   1.000
_cell.length_b   1.000
_cell.length_c   1.000
_cell.angle_alpha   90.00
_cell.angle_beta   90.00
_cell.angle_gamma   90.00
#
_symmetry.space_group_name_H-M   'P 1'
#
loop_
_entity.id
_entity.type
_entity.pdbx_description
1 polymer ?
#
loop_
_entity_poly.entity_id
_entity_poly.type
_entity_poly.pdbx_seq_one_letter_code
_entity_poly.pdbx_strand_id
1 'polypeptide(L)'
;MPSFDIVSKVDAQALDNAINVTSKEITNRFDFKGSHVVIDLNKKDFKINLETEDEMKMRQVCDVLMTRAHKQGIDPLAFDFSKEPYQSGKAVKKEVIVRNGLNQEDAKKITKLIKDSGLKVQASINDDLVRVTGKKIDDLQAIIQLCKIANLGFPLQYVNMRS
;
A
#
# COMPACT_ATOMS: atom_id res chain seq x y z
N MET A 1 24.84 -5.07 -17.77
CA MET A 1 24.86 -5.38 -16.34
C MET A 1 23.47 -5.81 -15.87
N PRO A 2 23.39 -6.84 -15.04
CA PRO A 2 22.11 -7.20 -14.44
C PRO A 2 21.48 -6.04 -13.66
N SER A 3 20.16 -5.95 -13.70
CA SER A 3 19.41 -4.91 -13.02
C SER A 3 18.01 -5.36 -12.67
N PHE A 4 17.37 -4.67 -11.73
CA PHE A 4 15.96 -4.80 -11.45
C PHE A 4 15.41 -3.50 -10.88
N ASP A 5 14.09 -3.41 -10.82
CA ASP A 5 13.41 -2.23 -10.29
C ASP A 5 12.67 -2.58 -8.99
N ILE A 6 12.81 -1.71 -8.00
CA ILE A 6 12.03 -1.76 -6.76
C ILE A 6 10.89 -0.77 -6.92
N VAL A 7 9.66 -1.26 -6.80
CA VAL A 7 8.46 -0.44 -6.92
C VAL A 7 7.53 -0.68 -5.73
N SER A 8 6.61 0.24 -5.51
CA SER A 8 5.52 0.07 -4.56
C SER A 8 4.25 0.51 -5.26
N LYS A 9 3.55 -0.46 -5.86
CA LYS A 9 2.37 -0.17 -6.68
C LYS A 9 1.19 -1.02 -6.25
N VAL A 10 0.00 -0.47 -6.43
CA VAL A 10 -1.26 -1.15 -6.19
C VAL A 10 -2.00 -1.27 -7.51
N ASP A 11 -2.47 -2.49 -7.83
CA ASP A 11 -3.31 -2.72 -9.00
C ASP A 11 -4.67 -2.05 -8.76
N ALA A 12 -5.02 -1.09 -9.60
CA ALA A 12 -6.27 -0.34 -9.49
C ALA A 12 -7.50 -1.24 -9.59
N GLN A 13 -7.46 -2.28 -10.42
CA GLN A 13 -8.57 -3.21 -10.55
C GLN A 13 -8.74 -4.06 -9.30
N ALA A 14 -7.64 -4.55 -8.72
CA ALA A 14 -7.68 -5.30 -7.47
C ALA A 14 -8.23 -4.44 -6.33
N LEU A 15 -7.84 -3.17 -6.29
CA LEU A 15 -8.33 -2.22 -5.30
C LEU A 15 -9.83 -2.00 -5.46
N ASP A 16 -10.30 -1.79 -6.68
CA ASP A 16 -11.72 -1.62 -6.98
C ASP A 16 -12.54 -2.85 -6.55
N ASN A 17 -12.02 -4.04 -6.84
CA ASN A 17 -12.64 -5.29 -6.42
C ASN A 17 -12.72 -5.40 -4.90
N ALA A 18 -11.65 -5.03 -4.19
CA ALA A 18 -11.63 -5.04 -2.73
C ALA A 18 -12.67 -4.10 -2.14
N ILE A 19 -12.80 -2.90 -2.70
CA ILE A 19 -13.81 -1.92 -2.28
C ILE A 19 -15.22 -2.47 -2.50
N ASN A 20 -15.50 -3.05 -3.66
CA ASN A 20 -16.82 -3.59 -3.98
C ASN A 20 -17.20 -4.76 -3.07
N VAL A 21 -16.26 -5.69 -2.82
CA VAL A 21 -16.50 -6.82 -1.92
C VAL A 21 -16.70 -6.36 -0.48
N THR A 22 -15.91 -5.37 -0.04
CA THR A 22 -16.07 -4.76 1.28
C THR A 22 -17.46 -4.16 1.44
N SER A 23 -17.92 -3.39 0.46
CA SER A 23 -19.24 -2.76 0.47
C SER A 23 -20.35 -3.80 0.56
N LYS A 24 -20.25 -4.90 -0.20
CA LYS A 24 -21.23 -5.99 -0.16
C LYS A 24 -21.26 -6.69 1.21
N GLU A 25 -20.08 -6.98 1.77
CA GLU A 25 -19.99 -7.63 3.07
C GLU A 25 -20.62 -6.76 4.17
N ILE A 26 -20.29 -5.47 4.20
CA ILE A 26 -20.85 -4.52 5.16
C ILE A 26 -22.36 -4.41 5.01
N THR A 27 -22.87 -4.30 3.79
CA THR A 27 -24.31 -4.21 3.51
C THR A 27 -25.06 -5.44 4.03
N ASN A 28 -24.44 -6.61 3.95
CA ASN A 28 -25.05 -7.88 4.35
C ASN A 28 -24.84 -8.24 5.83
N ARG A 29 -24.02 -7.48 6.54
CA ARG A 29 -23.79 -7.75 7.98
C ARG A 29 -24.95 -7.28 8.81
N PHE A 30 -25.39 -8.12 9.74
CA PHE A 30 -26.51 -7.83 10.63
C PHE A 30 -26.26 -6.59 11.49
N ASP A 31 -25.03 -6.43 12.00
CA ASP A 31 -24.64 -5.31 12.85
C ASP A 31 -24.56 -3.96 12.11
N PHE A 32 -24.63 -3.98 10.77
CA PHE A 32 -24.66 -2.78 9.94
C PHE A 32 -26.01 -2.51 9.29
N LYS A 33 -27.00 -3.34 9.57
CA LYS A 33 -28.33 -3.22 8.97
C LYS A 33 -28.96 -1.90 9.38
N GLY A 34 -29.34 -1.08 8.39
CA GLY A 34 -29.91 0.25 8.65
C GLY A 34 -28.87 1.31 9.00
N SER A 35 -27.59 0.95 9.07
CA SER A 35 -26.52 1.91 9.36
C SER A 35 -26.10 2.65 8.10
N HIS A 36 -25.70 3.92 8.28
CA HIS A 36 -25.16 4.72 7.21
C HIS A 36 -23.68 4.37 7.03
N VAL A 37 -23.34 3.84 5.86
CA VAL A 37 -21.95 3.51 5.50
C VAL A 37 -21.69 3.95 4.08
N VAL A 38 -20.61 4.72 3.89
CA VAL A 38 -20.12 5.10 2.56
C VAL A 38 -18.69 4.64 2.45
N ILE A 39 -18.37 3.96 1.36
CA ILE A 39 -17.02 3.55 0.99
C ILE A 39 -16.80 4.02 -0.44
N ASP A 40 -16.05 5.10 -0.62
CA ASP A 40 -15.87 5.75 -1.91
C ASP A 40 -14.38 5.78 -2.27
N LEU A 41 -14.05 5.22 -3.44
CA LEU A 41 -12.70 5.20 -3.96
C LEU A 41 -12.50 6.31 -5.00
N ASN A 42 -11.58 7.22 -4.72
CA ASN A 42 -11.09 8.17 -5.70
C ASN A 42 -9.89 7.54 -6.42
N LYS A 43 -10.14 6.99 -7.61
CA LYS A 43 -9.11 6.30 -8.40
C LYS A 43 -8.00 7.23 -8.87
N LYS A 44 -8.32 8.50 -9.09
CA LYS A 44 -7.35 9.48 -9.57
C LYS A 44 -6.29 9.78 -8.51
N ASP A 45 -6.72 9.96 -7.26
CA ASP A 45 -5.84 10.35 -6.16
C ASP A 45 -5.42 9.18 -5.28
N PHE A 46 -5.92 7.97 -5.56
CA PHE A 46 -5.69 6.78 -4.74
C PHE A 46 -6.02 7.04 -3.27
N LYS A 47 -7.24 7.54 -3.05
CA LYS A 47 -7.78 7.81 -1.72
C LYS A 47 -9.11 7.11 -1.55
N ILE A 48 -9.34 6.60 -0.34
CA ILE A 48 -10.62 6.01 0.02
C ILE A 48 -11.26 6.90 1.08
N ASN A 49 -12.48 7.36 0.81
CA ASN A 49 -13.24 8.14 1.76
C ASN A 49 -14.27 7.23 2.42
N LEU A 50 -14.18 7.11 3.73
CA LEU A 50 -15.06 6.28 4.53
C LEU A 50 -15.97 7.16 5.39
N GLU A 51 -17.23 6.76 5.52
CA GLU A 51 -18.20 7.45 6.36
C GLU A 51 -19.06 6.42 7.06
N THR A 52 -19.17 6.54 8.37
CA THR A 52 -20.01 5.68 9.21
C THR A 52 -20.75 6.53 10.24
N GLU A 53 -21.64 5.90 11.01
CA GLU A 53 -22.37 6.63 12.05
C GLU A 53 -21.57 6.80 13.35
N ASP A 54 -20.54 5.97 13.62
CA ASP A 54 -19.69 6.09 14.81
C ASP A 54 -18.28 5.53 14.57
N GLU A 55 -17.39 5.75 15.53
CA GLU A 55 -15.99 5.33 15.41
C GLU A 55 -15.82 3.82 15.52
N MET A 56 -16.66 3.12 16.27
CA MET A 56 -16.59 1.66 16.37
C MET A 56 -16.87 1.02 15.01
N LYS A 57 -17.91 1.49 14.32
CA LYS A 57 -18.23 0.99 12.97
C LYS A 57 -17.16 1.37 11.97
N MET A 58 -16.52 2.54 12.13
CA MET A 58 -15.40 2.93 11.29
C MET A 58 -14.25 1.93 11.39
N ARG A 59 -13.90 1.51 12.61
CA ARG A 59 -12.84 0.50 12.81
C ARG A 59 -13.22 -0.84 12.17
N GLN A 60 -14.48 -1.25 12.31
CA GLN A 60 -14.98 -2.49 11.71
C GLN A 60 -14.90 -2.45 10.17
N VAL A 61 -15.27 -1.33 9.56
CA VAL A 61 -15.16 -1.16 8.10
C VAL A 61 -13.69 -1.22 7.66
N CYS A 62 -12.80 -0.57 8.39
CA CYS A 62 -11.37 -0.62 8.07
C CYS A 62 -10.82 -2.05 8.15
N ASP A 63 -11.22 -2.83 9.15
CA ASP A 63 -10.80 -4.22 9.31
C ASP A 63 -11.28 -5.10 8.16
N VAL A 64 -12.52 -4.94 7.74
CA VAL A 64 -13.07 -5.67 6.59
C VAL A 64 -12.33 -5.29 5.32
N LEU A 65 -12.08 -3.99 5.13
CA LEU A 65 -11.35 -3.49 3.95
C LEU A 65 -9.96 -4.12 3.87
N MET A 66 -9.21 -4.15 4.96
CA MET A 66 -7.87 -4.76 4.99
C MET A 66 -7.92 -6.24 4.66
N THR A 67 -8.88 -6.96 5.23
CA THR A 67 -9.04 -8.40 5.00
C THR A 67 -9.35 -8.69 3.53
N ARG A 68 -10.27 -7.94 2.95
CA ARG A 68 -10.67 -8.15 1.55
C ARG A 68 -9.59 -7.72 0.57
N ALA A 69 -8.88 -6.64 0.89
CA ALA A 69 -7.73 -6.20 0.08
C ALA A 69 -6.63 -7.27 0.08
N HIS A 70 -6.33 -7.85 1.24
CA HIS A 70 -5.34 -8.92 1.33
C HIS A 70 -5.71 -10.11 0.44
N LYS A 71 -6.98 -10.50 0.41
CA LYS A 71 -7.47 -11.57 -0.46
C LYS A 71 -7.36 -11.24 -1.95
N GLN A 72 -7.37 -9.96 -2.31
CA GLN A 72 -7.15 -9.50 -3.68
C GLN A 72 -5.67 -9.36 -4.03
N GLY A 73 -4.77 -9.75 -3.12
CA GLY A 73 -3.33 -9.65 -3.35
C GLY A 73 -2.72 -8.31 -3.02
N ILE A 74 -3.47 -7.43 -2.34
CA ILE A 74 -2.95 -6.13 -1.91
C ILE A 74 -2.38 -6.26 -0.50
N ASP A 75 -1.11 -5.86 -0.33
CA ASP A 75 -0.48 -5.84 0.98
C ASP A 75 -1.18 -4.78 1.86
N PRO A 76 -1.60 -5.13 3.08
CA PRO A 76 -2.21 -4.14 3.98
C PRO A 76 -1.35 -2.90 4.24
N LEU A 77 -0.03 -3.00 4.16
CA LEU A 77 0.88 -1.87 4.29
C LEU A 77 0.69 -0.82 3.18
N ALA A 78 -0.02 -1.15 2.09
CA ALA A 78 -0.37 -0.19 1.07
C ALA A 78 -1.35 0.87 1.57
N PHE A 79 -2.10 0.58 2.62
CA PHE A 79 -3.08 1.51 3.18
C PHE A 79 -2.48 2.31 4.32
N ASP A 80 -2.61 3.62 4.24
CA ASP A 80 -2.22 4.52 5.31
C ASP A 80 -3.47 4.96 6.08
N PHE A 81 -3.66 4.36 7.26
CA PHE A 81 -4.79 4.66 8.15
C PHE A 81 -4.44 5.72 9.20
N SER A 82 -3.31 6.40 9.06
CA SER A 82 -2.81 7.30 10.10
C SER A 82 -3.64 8.55 10.32
N LYS A 83 -4.40 8.99 9.32
CA LYS A 83 -5.29 10.14 9.50
C LYS A 83 -6.43 9.77 10.44
N GLU A 84 -6.59 10.58 11.49
CA GLU A 84 -7.64 10.33 12.48
C GLU A 84 -9.03 10.51 11.88
N PRO A 85 -10.02 9.72 12.31
CA PRO A 85 -11.40 9.97 11.94
C PRO A 85 -11.88 11.28 12.55
N TYR A 86 -12.81 11.95 11.89
CA TYR A 86 -13.33 13.23 12.35
C TYR A 86 -14.85 13.26 12.24
N GLN A 87 -15.47 14.02 13.13
CA GLN A 87 -16.90 14.20 13.16
C GLN A 87 -17.33 15.17 12.05
N SER A 88 -18.37 14.80 11.31
CA SER A 88 -18.95 15.63 10.27
C SER A 88 -20.47 15.52 10.35
N GLY A 89 -21.11 16.51 10.97
CA GLY A 89 -22.55 16.43 11.25
C GLY A 89 -22.85 15.27 12.20
N LYS A 90 -23.72 14.36 11.78
CA LYS A 90 -24.06 13.15 12.54
C LYS A 90 -23.18 11.95 12.18
N ALA A 91 -22.25 12.12 11.27
CA ALA A 91 -21.43 11.03 10.74
C ALA A 91 -19.97 11.18 11.19
N VAL A 92 -19.25 10.06 11.13
CA VAL A 92 -17.80 10.00 11.31
C VAL A 92 -17.18 9.70 9.97
N LYS A 93 -16.19 10.49 9.58
CA LYS A 93 -15.49 10.34 8.31
C LYS A 93 -14.02 10.03 8.53
N LYS A 94 -13.45 9.27 7.62
CA LYS A 94 -12.02 8.96 7.61
C LYS A 94 -11.53 8.90 6.18
N GLU A 95 -10.35 9.48 5.95
CA GLU A 95 -9.65 9.39 4.68
C GLU A 95 -8.52 8.37 4.80
N VAL A 96 -8.47 7.40 3.89
CA VAL A 96 -7.41 6.41 3.81
C VAL A 96 -6.64 6.64 2.53
N ILE A 97 -5.32 6.85 2.67
CA ILE A 97 -4.45 7.03 1.51
C ILE A 97 -3.93 5.66 1.09
N VAL A 98 -4.01 5.37 -0.22
CA VAL A 98 -3.46 4.15 -0.79
C VAL A 98 -2.10 4.51 -1.40
N ARG A 99 -1.04 3.85 -0.93
CA ARG A 99 0.32 4.09 -1.42
C ARG A 99 0.48 3.46 -2.80
N ASN A 100 0.66 4.30 -3.80
CA ASN A 100 0.87 3.86 -5.17
C ASN A 100 2.03 4.65 -5.76
N GLY A 101 3.19 3.98 -5.88
CA GLY A 101 4.44 4.60 -6.25
C GLY A 101 5.26 5.01 -5.02
N LEU A 102 6.58 5.01 -5.18
CA LEU A 102 7.49 5.46 -4.12
C LEU A 102 7.61 6.98 -4.18
N ASN A 103 7.40 7.66 -3.06
CA ASN A 103 7.72 9.08 -2.97
C ASN A 103 9.22 9.26 -2.76
N GLN A 104 9.70 10.50 -2.79
CA GLN A 104 11.12 10.78 -2.65
C GLN A 104 11.69 10.32 -1.31
N GLU A 105 10.93 10.50 -0.25
CA GLU A 105 11.35 10.10 1.10
C GLU A 105 11.50 8.58 1.20
N ASP A 106 10.53 7.83 0.70
CA ASP A 106 10.57 6.36 0.71
C ASP A 106 11.71 5.83 -0.16
N ALA A 107 11.90 6.42 -1.35
CA ALA A 107 12.98 6.05 -2.26
C ALA A 107 14.34 6.29 -1.61
N LYS A 108 14.51 7.38 -0.88
CA LYS A 108 15.76 7.69 -0.15
C LYS A 108 16.03 6.69 0.95
N LYS A 109 15.00 6.22 1.65
CA LYS A 109 15.16 5.16 2.67
C LYS A 109 15.70 3.88 2.04
N ILE A 110 15.20 3.52 0.88
CA ILE A 110 15.65 2.32 0.16
C ILE A 110 17.09 2.48 -0.31
N THR A 111 17.44 3.60 -0.93
CA THR A 111 18.79 3.83 -1.44
C THR A 111 19.81 3.88 -0.30
N LYS A 112 19.44 4.44 0.85
CA LYS A 112 20.29 4.46 2.03
C LYS A 112 20.52 3.05 2.56
N LEU A 113 19.47 2.24 2.65
CA LEU A 113 19.56 0.84 3.08
C LEU A 113 20.53 0.06 2.18
N ILE A 114 20.43 0.25 0.89
CA ILE A 114 21.29 -0.41 -0.10
C ILE A 114 22.74 0.05 0.06
N LYS A 115 22.96 1.34 0.19
CA LYS A 115 24.31 1.92 0.37
C LYS A 115 24.95 1.40 1.65
N ASP A 116 24.21 1.35 2.74
CA ASP A 116 24.71 0.90 4.04
C ASP A 116 25.00 -0.60 4.06
N SER A 117 24.48 -1.37 3.11
CA SER A 117 24.72 -2.81 3.03
C SER A 117 26.16 -3.15 2.64
N GLY A 118 26.84 -2.23 1.97
CA GLY A 118 28.19 -2.46 1.45
C GLY A 118 28.26 -3.38 0.23
N LEU A 119 27.13 -3.82 -0.31
CA LEU A 119 27.09 -4.63 -1.52
C LEU A 119 27.51 -3.82 -2.75
N LYS A 120 28.11 -4.52 -3.71
CA LYS A 120 28.65 -3.87 -4.92
C LYS A 120 27.55 -3.66 -5.96
N VAL A 121 26.61 -2.81 -5.64
CA VAL A 121 25.50 -2.44 -6.51
C VAL A 121 25.33 -0.93 -6.52
N GLN A 122 24.65 -0.42 -7.54
CA GLN A 122 24.28 0.98 -7.63
C GLN A 122 22.76 1.08 -7.61
N ALA A 123 22.26 2.02 -6.83
CA ALA A 123 20.84 2.30 -6.75
C ALA A 123 20.58 3.72 -7.24
N SER A 124 19.61 3.88 -8.11
CA SER A 124 19.22 5.20 -8.63
C SER A 124 17.72 5.36 -8.54
N ILE A 125 17.28 6.57 -8.16
CA ILE A 125 15.87 6.92 -8.09
C ILE A 125 15.43 7.39 -9.47
N ASN A 126 14.43 6.71 -10.05
CA ASN A 126 13.83 7.07 -11.33
C ASN A 126 12.32 7.22 -11.12
N ASP A 127 11.82 8.46 -11.13
CA ASP A 127 10.40 8.77 -10.88
C ASP A 127 9.92 8.15 -9.57
N ASP A 128 9.06 7.13 -9.66
CA ASP A 128 8.44 6.47 -8.51
C ASP A 128 9.03 5.09 -8.22
N LEU A 129 10.24 4.83 -8.71
CA LEU A 129 10.91 3.54 -8.51
C LEU A 129 12.39 3.72 -8.17
N VAL A 130 13.00 2.64 -7.68
CA VAL A 130 14.45 2.58 -7.46
C VAL A 130 15.02 1.48 -8.36
N ARG A 131 15.93 1.84 -9.24
CA ARG A 131 16.62 0.88 -10.11
C ARG A 131 17.93 0.45 -9.46
N VAL A 132 18.12 -0.86 -9.36
CA VAL A 132 19.35 -1.44 -8.79
C VAL A 132 20.10 -2.16 -9.88
N THR A 133 21.40 -1.83 -10.01
CA THR A 133 22.28 -2.39 -11.02
C THR A 133 23.52 -2.96 -10.33
N GLY A 134 23.98 -4.12 -10.80
CA GLY A 134 25.18 -4.75 -10.25
C GLY A 134 25.80 -5.72 -11.25
N LYS A 135 27.06 -6.04 -11.06
CA LYS A 135 27.79 -6.96 -11.96
C LYS A 135 27.34 -8.42 -11.75
N LYS A 136 26.92 -8.77 -10.56
CA LYS A 136 26.56 -10.14 -10.18
C LYS A 136 25.09 -10.23 -9.79
N ILE A 137 24.40 -11.23 -10.35
CA ILE A 137 23.00 -11.51 -10.00
C ILE A 137 22.88 -11.83 -8.49
N ASP A 138 23.86 -12.51 -7.92
CA ASP A 138 23.87 -12.85 -6.48
C ASP A 138 23.78 -11.58 -5.61
N ASP A 139 24.46 -10.52 -6.00
CA ASP A 139 24.40 -9.25 -5.27
C ASP A 139 23.01 -8.62 -5.36
N LEU A 140 22.34 -8.74 -6.54
CA LEU A 140 20.98 -8.27 -6.71
C LEU A 140 19.99 -9.07 -5.84
N GLN A 141 20.17 -10.40 -5.78
CA GLN A 141 19.34 -11.24 -4.93
C GLN A 141 19.52 -10.90 -3.44
N ALA A 142 20.76 -10.59 -3.05
CA ALA A 142 21.06 -10.16 -1.69
C ALA A 142 20.33 -8.85 -1.33
N ILE A 143 20.24 -7.91 -2.27
CA ILE A 143 19.49 -6.67 -2.07
C ILE A 143 18.01 -6.95 -1.88
N ILE A 144 17.43 -7.83 -2.69
CA ILE A 144 16.02 -8.22 -2.55
C ILE A 144 15.75 -8.78 -1.15
N GLN A 145 16.61 -9.69 -0.67
CA GLN A 145 16.46 -10.27 0.67
C GLN A 145 16.62 -9.20 1.76
N LEU A 146 17.58 -8.30 1.60
CA LEU A 146 17.78 -7.19 2.53
C LEU A 146 16.51 -6.34 2.65
N CYS A 147 15.91 -5.99 1.53
CA CYS A 147 14.68 -5.19 1.51
C CYS A 147 13.49 -5.94 2.11
N LYS A 148 13.40 -7.26 1.88
CA LYS A 148 12.32 -8.09 2.43
C LYS A 148 12.35 -8.16 3.95
N ILE A 149 13.53 -8.23 4.55
CA ILE A 149 13.66 -8.31 6.01
C ILE A 149 13.65 -6.94 6.68
N ALA A 150 13.87 -5.87 5.93
CA ALA A 150 13.83 -4.51 6.47
C ALA A 150 12.36 -4.10 6.69
N ASN A 151 12.07 -3.57 7.86
CA ASN A 151 10.73 -3.09 8.18
C ASN A 151 10.62 -1.61 7.80
N LEU A 152 10.35 -1.34 6.54
CA LEU A 152 10.28 0.02 6.00
C LEU A 152 8.91 0.69 6.17
N GLY A 153 7.88 -0.09 6.49
CA GLY A 153 6.53 0.44 6.72
C GLY A 153 5.68 0.61 5.46
N PHE A 154 6.18 0.20 4.30
CA PHE A 154 5.43 0.22 3.04
C PHE A 154 5.77 -1.03 2.23
N PRO A 155 4.85 -1.48 1.35
CA PRO A 155 5.08 -2.69 0.55
C PRO A 155 6.04 -2.43 -0.60
N LEU A 156 6.81 -3.46 -0.98
CA LEU A 156 7.72 -3.40 -2.12
C LEU A 156 7.49 -4.58 -3.04
N GLN A 157 7.64 -4.33 -4.35
CA GLN A 157 7.68 -5.36 -5.36
C GLN A 157 9.00 -5.23 -6.14
N TYR A 158 9.50 -6.35 -6.67
CA TYR A 158 10.77 -6.42 -7.39
C TYR A 158 10.46 -6.90 -8.80
N VAL A 159 10.64 -6.02 -9.77
CA VAL A 159 10.19 -6.24 -11.15
C VAL A 159 11.29 -5.94 -12.15
N ASN A 160 11.06 -6.31 -13.40
CA ASN A 160 11.96 -6.00 -14.53
C ASN A 160 13.38 -6.53 -14.34
N MET A 161 13.50 -7.74 -13.77
CA MET A 161 14.81 -8.38 -13.63
C MET A 161 15.42 -8.64 -15.00
N ARG A 162 16.63 -8.12 -15.22
CA ARG A 162 17.40 -8.29 -16.46
C ARG A 162 18.78 -8.82 -16.13
N SER A 163 19.23 -9.75 -16.96
CA SER A 163 20.58 -10.34 -16.81
C SER A 163 21.66 -9.52 -17.44
#